data_b1b97c9458d6b9c771563081d3115ac5
#
_entry.id   b1b97c9458d6b9c771563081d3115ac5
#
_cell.length_a   1.000
_cell.length_b   1.000
_cell.length_c   1.000
_cell.angle_alpha   90.00
_cell.angle_beta   90.00
_cell.angle_gamma   90.00
#
_symmetry.space_group_name_H-M   'P 1'
#
loop_
_entity.id
_entity.type
_entity.pdbx_description
1 polymer ?
#
loop_
_entity_poly.entity_id
_entity_poly.type
_entity_poly.pdbx_seq_one_letter_code
_entity_poly.pdbx_strand_id
1 'polypeptide(L)'
;MSTAVLTSRLDLSSVADSSLKAATRFWFAVTVLGQFVFAFAIASFYGMTAARGDLHKWGKSISHGYVPGDTMGNTAVIMHLASAVVLMLSGTIQFVPAVRSRFPAFHRWNGRLYMLTTVTLSSAGLYMHWVRGSVGTLTQHVLGSLNAPLMWICAALALRHAMARDFRTHRRWALRLFMVASASWFFRIAFFLWIAIFRGPFGFDPSTLAGPFPTFMMVGQYLIPLAILEIYFMAQDRGTTLRRVGAAALIFVSTLIMVGGLSAVTMANWVPDVKAGFDSRKSIGEALAVTISSNGIDQAAVEYHSLRAANAANYNFDEDELNSLGYQLIHQKKIAEAIRVFQLNVESYPRSSNAWDSLAEGYMDAGNKTQAIANYKKAIQLKPDNHNSIAMLNKLISQ
;
A
#
# COMPACT_ATOMS: atom_id res chain seq x y z
N MET A 1 -52.22 29.70 -37.63
CA MET A 1 -51.28 29.75 -36.48
C MET A 1 -50.71 28.39 -36.31
N SER A 2 -49.50 28.14 -36.80
CA SER A 2 -48.81 26.84 -36.73
C SER A 2 -47.99 26.83 -35.47
N THR A 3 -48.36 26.01 -34.52
CA THR A 3 -47.61 25.71 -33.31
C THR A 3 -46.44 24.77 -33.69
N ALA A 4 -45.28 25.35 -33.99
CA ALA A 4 -44.04 24.61 -34.06
C ALA A 4 -43.69 24.10 -32.65
N VAL A 5 -44.00 22.88 -32.34
CA VAL A 5 -43.48 22.16 -31.19
C VAL A 5 -42.01 21.96 -31.43
N LEU A 6 -41.16 22.81 -30.82
CA LEU A 6 -39.73 22.65 -30.67
C LEU A 6 -39.50 21.44 -29.74
N THR A 7 -39.57 20.20 -30.28
CA THR A 7 -38.97 19.06 -29.62
C THR A 7 -37.48 19.23 -29.74
N SER A 8 -36.86 19.72 -28.69
CA SER A 8 -35.40 19.63 -28.49
C SER A 8 -35.06 18.14 -28.42
N ARG A 9 -34.73 17.51 -29.54
CA ARG A 9 -34.08 16.20 -29.54
C ARG A 9 -32.77 16.42 -28.82
N LEU A 10 -32.68 15.96 -27.56
CA LEU A 10 -31.42 15.84 -26.88
C LEU A 10 -30.49 15.12 -27.86
N ASP A 11 -29.46 15.80 -28.33
CA ASP A 11 -28.47 15.19 -29.19
C ASP A 11 -27.71 14.15 -28.36
N LEU A 12 -28.13 12.88 -28.45
CA LEU A 12 -27.59 11.78 -27.71
C LEU A 12 -26.08 11.64 -27.89
N SER A 13 -25.54 12.14 -28.99
CA SER A 13 -24.11 12.12 -29.25
C SER A 13 -23.37 13.16 -28.38
N SER A 14 -23.94 14.34 -28.22
CA SER A 14 -23.38 15.40 -27.37
C SER A 14 -23.47 15.04 -25.88
N VAL A 15 -24.56 14.36 -25.48
CA VAL A 15 -24.71 13.82 -24.11
C VAL A 15 -23.65 12.75 -23.83
N ALA A 16 -23.42 11.82 -24.76
CA ALA A 16 -22.41 10.77 -24.62
C ALA A 16 -20.99 11.34 -24.50
N ASP A 17 -20.65 12.35 -25.31
CA ASP A 17 -19.36 13.05 -25.24
C ASP A 17 -19.17 13.79 -23.92
N SER A 18 -20.22 14.46 -23.45
CA SER A 18 -20.20 15.17 -22.18
C SER A 18 -20.05 14.21 -21.00
N SER A 19 -20.75 13.08 -21.03
CA SER A 19 -20.65 12.03 -20.01
C SER A 19 -19.24 11.43 -19.95
N LEU A 20 -18.64 11.11 -21.11
CA LEU A 20 -17.28 10.58 -21.16
C LEU A 20 -16.24 11.59 -20.62
N LYS A 21 -16.39 12.87 -20.98
CA LYS A 21 -15.54 13.95 -20.44
C LYS A 21 -15.72 14.13 -18.93
N ALA A 22 -16.95 14.05 -18.43
CA ALA A 22 -17.24 14.17 -17.00
C ALA A 22 -16.65 13.00 -16.22
N ALA A 23 -16.85 11.75 -16.68
CA ALA A 23 -16.30 10.57 -16.04
C ALA A 23 -14.78 10.60 -15.99
N THR A 24 -14.10 10.98 -17.07
CA THR A 24 -12.63 11.09 -17.11
C THR A 24 -12.09 12.21 -16.23
N ARG A 25 -12.80 13.34 -16.12
CA ARG A 25 -12.42 14.43 -15.20
C ARG A 25 -12.56 13.99 -13.74
N PHE A 26 -13.66 13.31 -13.43
CA PHE A 26 -13.89 12.77 -12.08
C PHE A 26 -12.82 11.75 -11.72
N TRP A 27 -12.54 10.79 -12.61
CA TRP A 27 -11.45 9.83 -12.42
C TRP A 27 -10.10 10.52 -12.18
N PHE A 28 -9.77 11.52 -12.98
CA PHE A 28 -8.51 12.26 -12.85
C PHE A 28 -8.42 13.01 -11.51
N ALA A 29 -9.50 13.69 -11.09
CA ALA A 29 -9.55 14.40 -9.82
C ALA A 29 -9.32 13.45 -8.62
N VAL A 30 -10.00 12.29 -8.60
CA VAL A 30 -9.83 11.27 -7.55
C VAL A 30 -8.41 10.69 -7.57
N THR A 31 -7.87 10.42 -8.77
CA THR A 31 -6.49 9.92 -8.90
C THR A 31 -5.46 10.93 -8.40
N VAL A 32 -5.58 12.20 -8.77
CA VAL A 32 -4.69 13.27 -8.29
C VAL A 32 -4.73 13.36 -6.78
N LEU A 33 -5.94 13.49 -6.21
CA LEU A 33 -6.10 13.56 -4.75
C LEU A 33 -5.49 12.34 -4.05
N GLY A 34 -5.81 11.12 -4.51
CA GLY A 34 -5.31 9.90 -3.91
C GLY A 34 -3.80 9.73 -4.00
N GLN A 35 -3.19 10.11 -5.13
CA GLN A 35 -1.74 10.08 -5.29
C GLN A 35 -1.04 11.12 -4.41
N PHE A 36 -1.62 12.31 -4.24
CA PHE A 36 -1.10 13.32 -3.30
C PHE A 36 -1.18 12.84 -1.85
N VAL A 37 -2.31 12.25 -1.44
CA VAL A 37 -2.46 11.67 -0.09
C VAL A 37 -1.42 10.57 0.14
N PHE A 38 -1.21 9.69 -0.83
CA PHE A 38 -0.23 8.63 -0.73
C PHE A 38 1.22 9.16 -0.70
N ALA A 39 1.56 10.12 -1.56
CA ALA A 39 2.87 10.76 -1.55
C ALA A 39 3.14 11.46 -0.21
N PHE A 40 2.12 12.12 0.35
CA PHE A 40 2.20 12.75 1.67
C PHE A 40 2.41 11.71 2.78
N ALA A 41 1.71 10.56 2.74
CA ALA A 41 1.88 9.50 3.72
C ALA A 41 3.30 8.91 3.68
N ILE A 42 3.84 8.63 2.47
CA ILE A 42 5.22 8.17 2.30
C ILE A 42 6.21 9.20 2.85
N ALA A 43 6.07 10.48 2.45
CA ALA A 43 7.00 11.53 2.87
C ALA A 43 6.94 11.77 4.39
N SER A 44 5.74 11.74 4.97
CA SER A 44 5.54 11.93 6.41
C SER A 44 6.13 10.79 7.23
N PHE A 45 5.83 9.53 6.88
CA PHE A 45 6.33 8.39 7.63
C PHE A 45 7.84 8.21 7.43
N TYR A 46 8.27 7.93 6.19
CA TYR A 46 9.66 7.61 5.91
C TYR A 46 10.59 8.82 6.02
N GLY A 47 10.13 10.01 5.62
CA GLY A 47 10.94 11.22 5.70
C GLY A 47 11.15 11.70 7.13
N MET A 48 10.09 11.74 7.95
CA MET A 48 10.21 12.21 9.34
C MET A 48 10.97 11.21 10.21
N THR A 49 10.76 9.90 10.02
CA THR A 49 11.52 8.88 10.74
C THR A 49 12.99 8.89 10.33
N ALA A 50 13.30 9.08 9.03
CA ALA A 50 14.69 9.24 8.58
C ALA A 50 15.35 10.48 9.17
N ALA A 51 14.66 11.62 9.21
CA ALA A 51 15.19 12.85 9.77
C ALA A 51 15.53 12.74 11.28
N ARG A 52 14.87 11.82 12.00
CA ARG A 52 15.11 11.55 13.42
C ARG A 52 16.09 10.39 13.67
N GLY A 53 16.48 9.66 12.63
CA GLY A 53 17.31 8.45 12.78
C GLY A 53 16.51 7.18 13.12
N ASP A 54 15.18 7.23 13.15
CA ASP A 54 14.27 6.14 13.51
C ASP A 54 14.05 5.16 12.33
N LEU A 55 15.10 4.79 11.60
CA LEU A 55 15.02 4.00 10.37
C LEU A 55 14.45 2.57 10.59
N HIS A 56 14.61 2.04 11.80
CA HIS A 56 14.07 0.73 12.21
C HIS A 56 12.55 0.64 12.04
N LYS A 57 11.82 1.77 12.22
CA LYS A 57 10.36 1.83 12.03
C LYS A 57 9.93 1.44 10.61
N TRP A 58 10.82 1.52 9.62
CA TRP A 58 10.52 1.15 8.23
C TRP A 58 10.18 -0.34 8.06
N GLY A 59 10.70 -1.20 8.94
CA GLY A 59 10.39 -2.63 8.96
C GLY A 59 8.92 -2.95 9.23
N LYS A 60 8.16 -2.03 9.84
CA LYS A 60 6.72 -2.21 10.10
C LYS A 60 5.88 -2.16 8.81
N SER A 61 6.30 -1.36 7.82
CA SER A 61 5.51 -1.12 6.60
C SER A 61 6.12 -1.74 5.34
N ILE A 62 7.43 -2.04 5.35
CA ILE A 62 8.14 -2.69 4.24
C ILE A 62 8.93 -3.86 4.81
N SER A 63 8.73 -5.05 4.25
CA SER A 63 9.57 -6.21 4.57
C SER A 63 11.04 -5.85 4.34
N HIS A 64 11.86 -6.05 5.36
CA HIS A 64 13.26 -5.64 5.37
C HIS A 64 13.46 -4.13 5.07
N GLY A 65 12.61 -3.25 5.63
CA GLY A 65 12.62 -1.80 5.36
C GLY A 65 13.97 -1.14 5.58
N TYR A 66 14.57 -1.30 6.77
CA TYR A 66 15.94 -0.93 7.07
C TYR A 66 16.65 -2.09 7.75
N VAL A 67 17.84 -2.46 7.26
CA VAL A 67 18.66 -3.54 7.83
C VAL A 67 20.05 -2.98 8.14
N PRO A 68 20.47 -2.95 9.41
CA PRO A 68 21.81 -2.50 9.77
C PRO A 68 22.90 -3.26 9.00
N GLY A 69 23.87 -2.53 8.42
CA GLY A 69 24.97 -3.12 7.64
C GLY A 69 24.65 -3.40 6.15
N ASP A 70 23.39 -3.46 5.75
CA ASP A 70 23.01 -3.64 4.34
C ASP A 70 22.91 -2.29 3.60
N THR A 71 24.05 -1.71 3.28
CA THR A 71 24.11 -0.42 2.58
C THR A 71 23.39 -0.43 1.23
N MET A 72 23.59 -1.48 0.43
CA MET A 72 23.01 -1.58 -0.91
C MET A 72 21.48 -1.69 -0.84
N GLY A 73 20.95 -2.58 0.01
CA GLY A 73 19.52 -2.76 0.18
C GLY A 73 18.84 -1.54 0.79
N ASN A 74 19.47 -0.89 1.76
CA ASN A 74 18.94 0.36 2.34
C ASN A 74 18.90 1.48 1.30
N THR A 75 19.94 1.60 0.45
CA THR A 75 19.95 2.55 -0.66
C THR A 75 18.82 2.25 -1.65
N ALA A 76 18.59 0.99 -2.00
CA ALA A 76 17.50 0.61 -2.91
C ALA A 76 16.12 1.00 -2.35
N VAL A 77 15.87 0.78 -1.05
CA VAL A 77 14.62 1.21 -0.38
C VAL A 77 14.47 2.73 -0.43
N ILE A 78 15.51 3.48 -0.07
CA ILE A 78 15.48 4.95 -0.10
C ILE A 78 15.20 5.46 -1.53
N MET A 79 15.91 4.93 -2.52
CA MET A 79 15.70 5.30 -3.92
C MET A 79 14.31 4.94 -4.43
N HIS A 80 13.78 3.78 -4.03
CA HIS A 80 12.41 3.38 -4.36
C HIS A 80 11.37 4.34 -3.77
N LEU A 81 11.46 4.63 -2.48
CA LEU A 81 10.51 5.52 -1.79
C LEU A 81 10.58 6.97 -2.29
N ALA A 82 11.78 7.52 -2.44
CA ALA A 82 11.98 8.87 -2.96
C ALA A 82 11.45 8.99 -4.41
N SER A 83 11.75 7.99 -5.24
CA SER A 83 11.25 7.94 -6.62
C SER A 83 9.72 7.80 -6.66
N ALA A 84 9.11 7.06 -5.74
CA ALA A 84 7.65 6.93 -5.66
C ALA A 84 6.99 8.29 -5.38
N VAL A 85 7.49 9.06 -4.41
CA VAL A 85 6.97 10.41 -4.12
C VAL A 85 7.10 11.33 -5.33
N VAL A 86 8.29 11.40 -5.94
CA VAL A 86 8.53 12.23 -7.13
C VAL A 86 7.63 11.81 -8.29
N LEU A 87 7.49 10.50 -8.54
CA LEU A 87 6.66 9.96 -9.61
C LEU A 87 5.18 10.31 -9.44
N MET A 88 4.64 10.18 -8.22
CA MET A 88 3.24 10.53 -7.92
C MET A 88 2.96 12.02 -8.17
N LEU A 89 3.85 12.89 -7.69
CA LEU A 89 3.69 14.34 -7.84
C LEU A 89 3.93 14.78 -9.29
N SER A 90 5.03 14.36 -9.90
CA SER A 90 5.40 14.78 -11.25
C SER A 90 4.46 14.23 -12.32
N GLY A 91 3.96 12.99 -12.16
CA GLY A 91 3.05 12.33 -13.09
C GLY A 91 1.72 13.06 -13.22
N THR A 92 1.10 13.42 -12.10
CA THR A 92 -0.17 14.16 -12.10
C THR A 92 -0.06 15.53 -12.76
N ILE A 93 1.05 16.24 -12.51
CA ILE A 93 1.32 17.57 -13.09
C ILE A 93 1.47 17.50 -14.62
N GLN A 94 2.01 16.40 -15.17
CA GLN A 94 2.20 16.21 -16.61
C GLN A 94 0.89 16.26 -17.41
N PHE A 95 -0.24 15.87 -16.79
CA PHE A 95 -1.54 15.83 -17.47
C PHE A 95 -2.34 17.12 -17.32
N VAL A 96 -1.85 18.11 -16.58
CA VAL A 96 -2.52 19.42 -16.45
C VAL A 96 -2.33 20.25 -17.73
N PRO A 97 -3.39 20.53 -18.51
CA PRO A 97 -3.25 21.23 -19.79
C PRO A 97 -2.61 22.60 -19.67
N ALA A 98 -2.93 23.35 -18.59
CA ALA A 98 -2.39 24.67 -18.33
C ALA A 98 -0.86 24.66 -18.13
N VAL A 99 -0.30 23.63 -17.50
CA VAL A 99 1.14 23.48 -17.31
C VAL A 99 1.83 23.29 -18.66
N ARG A 100 1.28 22.43 -19.51
CA ARG A 100 1.83 22.18 -20.85
C ARG A 100 1.78 23.40 -21.76
N SER A 101 0.70 24.18 -21.72
CA SER A 101 0.51 25.35 -22.59
C SER A 101 1.25 26.57 -22.12
N ARG A 102 1.26 26.85 -20.80
CA ARG A 102 1.88 28.05 -20.23
C ARG A 102 3.36 27.89 -19.90
N PHE A 103 3.78 26.66 -19.53
CA PHE A 103 5.15 26.35 -19.10
C PHE A 103 5.75 25.16 -19.85
N PRO A 104 5.95 25.24 -21.19
CA PRO A 104 6.40 24.12 -22.00
C PRO A 104 7.80 23.62 -21.63
N ALA A 105 8.69 24.50 -21.16
CA ALA A 105 10.03 24.10 -20.69
C ALA A 105 9.92 23.25 -19.42
N PHE A 106 9.11 23.67 -18.45
CA PHE A 106 8.84 22.91 -17.24
C PHE A 106 8.22 21.53 -17.56
N HIS A 107 7.22 21.47 -18.45
CA HIS A 107 6.63 20.21 -18.89
C HIS A 107 7.69 19.23 -19.46
N ARG A 108 8.64 19.73 -20.29
CA ARG A 108 9.72 18.90 -20.84
C ARG A 108 10.68 18.38 -19.74
N TRP A 109 11.09 19.25 -18.82
CA TRP A 109 12.00 18.85 -17.75
C TRP A 109 11.33 17.88 -16.75
N ASN A 110 10.10 18.18 -16.35
CA ASN A 110 9.31 17.31 -15.49
C ASN A 110 9.04 15.94 -16.16
N GLY A 111 8.84 15.90 -17.49
CA GLY A 111 8.73 14.64 -18.24
C GLY A 111 10.01 13.80 -18.21
N ARG A 112 11.19 14.43 -18.31
CA ARG A 112 12.48 13.74 -18.18
C ARG A 112 12.67 13.20 -16.76
N LEU A 113 12.35 14.01 -15.76
CA LEU A 113 12.36 13.60 -14.36
C LEU A 113 11.45 12.40 -14.13
N TYR A 114 10.21 12.45 -14.65
CA TYR A 114 9.25 11.34 -14.55
C TYR A 114 9.79 10.04 -15.16
N MET A 115 10.43 10.11 -16.33
CA MET A 115 11.04 8.93 -16.96
C MET A 115 12.23 8.39 -16.18
N LEU A 116 13.11 9.25 -15.66
CA LEU A 116 14.23 8.87 -14.83
C LEU A 116 13.73 8.17 -13.54
N THR A 117 12.79 8.80 -12.84
CA THR A 117 12.22 8.22 -11.62
C THR A 117 11.47 6.91 -11.88
N THR A 118 10.84 6.76 -13.05
CA THR A 118 10.22 5.49 -13.47
C THR A 118 11.24 4.35 -13.54
N VAL A 119 12.39 4.59 -14.19
CA VAL A 119 13.46 3.59 -14.31
C VAL A 119 14.08 3.30 -12.94
N THR A 120 14.38 4.33 -12.15
CA THR A 120 14.95 4.17 -10.81
C THR A 120 14.03 3.38 -9.89
N LEU A 121 12.74 3.75 -9.84
CA LEU A 121 11.73 3.09 -9.01
C LEU A 121 11.59 1.61 -9.36
N SER A 122 11.47 1.30 -10.66
CA SER A 122 11.28 -0.08 -11.12
C SER A 122 12.52 -0.95 -10.91
N SER A 123 13.73 -0.41 -11.15
CA SER A 123 15.00 -1.11 -10.91
C SER A 123 15.23 -1.37 -9.42
N ALA A 124 15.01 -0.38 -8.57
CA ALA A 124 15.08 -0.54 -7.12
C ALA A 124 14.03 -1.54 -6.61
N GLY A 125 12.81 -1.51 -7.15
CA GLY A 125 11.75 -2.47 -6.84
C GLY A 125 12.14 -3.91 -7.21
N LEU A 126 12.75 -4.13 -8.38
CA LEU A 126 13.24 -5.46 -8.77
C LEU A 126 14.36 -5.95 -7.82
N TYR A 127 15.29 -5.06 -7.46
CA TYR A 127 16.34 -5.40 -6.49
C TYR A 127 15.73 -5.80 -5.14
N MET A 128 14.76 -5.04 -4.62
CA MET A 128 14.07 -5.36 -3.39
C MET A 128 13.33 -6.70 -3.47
N HIS A 129 12.75 -7.03 -4.62
CA HIS A 129 12.01 -8.28 -4.83
C HIS A 129 12.91 -9.52 -4.86
N TRP A 130 14.02 -9.45 -5.62
CA TRP A 130 14.81 -10.63 -5.96
C TRP A 130 16.08 -10.78 -5.13
N VAL A 131 16.65 -9.70 -4.64
CA VAL A 131 17.92 -9.72 -3.89
C VAL A 131 17.67 -9.59 -2.39
N ARG A 132 16.85 -8.60 -2.00
CA ARG A 132 16.61 -8.34 -0.58
C ARG A 132 15.53 -9.25 0.00
N GLY A 133 14.64 -9.77 -0.82
CA GLY A 133 13.47 -10.53 -0.42
C GLY A 133 12.28 -9.63 -0.07
N SER A 134 11.13 -10.02 -0.54
CA SER A 134 9.84 -9.40 -0.20
C SER A 134 8.82 -10.48 0.13
N VAL A 135 7.75 -10.11 0.81
CA VAL A 135 6.64 -11.03 1.09
C VAL A 135 5.99 -11.46 -0.22
N GLY A 136 5.61 -12.72 -0.33
CA GLY A 136 4.93 -13.28 -1.48
C GLY A 136 5.54 -14.60 -1.97
N THR A 137 4.79 -15.30 -2.80
CA THR A 137 5.23 -16.54 -3.45
C THR A 137 6.11 -16.25 -4.67
N LEU A 138 6.89 -17.24 -5.12
CA LEU A 138 7.68 -17.11 -6.36
C LEU A 138 6.82 -16.67 -7.56
N THR A 139 5.62 -17.24 -7.70
CA THR A 139 4.66 -16.85 -8.74
C THR A 139 4.30 -15.37 -8.65
N GLN A 140 4.06 -14.86 -7.45
CA GLN A 140 3.76 -13.44 -7.24
C GLN A 140 4.96 -12.56 -7.57
N HIS A 141 6.17 -12.97 -7.22
CA HIS A 141 7.40 -12.25 -7.57
C HIS A 141 7.60 -12.17 -9.10
N VAL A 142 7.42 -13.27 -9.81
CA VAL A 142 7.50 -13.29 -11.29
C VAL A 142 6.45 -12.37 -11.91
N LEU A 143 5.18 -12.56 -11.54
CA LEU A 143 4.07 -11.77 -12.10
C LEU A 143 4.19 -10.28 -11.79
N GLY A 144 4.57 -9.92 -10.57
CA GLY A 144 4.78 -8.52 -10.17
C GLY A 144 5.96 -7.87 -10.89
N SER A 145 7.02 -8.64 -11.16
CA SER A 145 8.22 -8.16 -11.88
C SER A 145 7.94 -7.80 -13.34
N LEU A 146 6.91 -8.37 -13.98
CA LEU A 146 6.52 -8.04 -15.36
C LEU A 146 6.13 -6.57 -15.54
N ASN A 147 5.75 -5.89 -14.46
CA ASN A 147 5.44 -4.46 -14.51
C ASN A 147 6.67 -3.61 -14.88
N ALA A 148 7.87 -3.97 -14.43
CA ALA A 148 9.08 -3.18 -14.66
C ALA A 148 9.44 -3.07 -16.17
N PRO A 149 9.58 -4.17 -16.93
CA PRO A 149 9.82 -4.06 -18.38
C PRO A 149 8.69 -3.34 -19.11
N LEU A 150 7.43 -3.50 -18.67
CA LEU A 150 6.30 -2.78 -19.25
C LEU A 150 6.43 -1.26 -19.02
N MET A 151 6.87 -0.83 -17.83
CA MET A 151 7.18 0.57 -17.54
C MET A 151 8.29 1.09 -18.48
N TRP A 152 9.37 0.34 -18.68
CA TRP A 152 10.48 0.74 -19.55
C TRP A 152 10.06 0.86 -21.02
N ILE A 153 9.27 -0.10 -21.52
CA ILE A 153 8.72 -0.06 -22.88
C ILE A 153 7.84 1.17 -23.07
N CYS A 154 6.90 1.41 -22.14
CA CYS A 154 6.01 2.58 -22.22
C CYS A 154 6.81 3.91 -22.16
N ALA A 155 7.84 3.99 -21.31
CA ALA A 155 8.70 5.17 -21.19
C ALA A 155 9.48 5.41 -22.50
N ALA A 156 10.11 4.36 -23.04
CA ALA A 156 10.86 4.44 -24.29
C ALA A 156 9.99 4.88 -25.49
N LEU A 157 8.78 4.30 -25.59
CA LEU A 157 7.85 4.66 -26.67
C LEU A 157 7.28 6.08 -26.48
N ALA A 158 6.97 6.49 -25.25
CA ALA A 158 6.56 7.86 -24.97
C ALA A 158 7.66 8.85 -25.36
N LEU A 159 8.92 8.57 -25.01
CA LEU A 159 10.07 9.41 -25.35
C LEU A 159 10.30 9.45 -26.87
N ARG A 160 10.30 8.28 -27.52
CA ARG A 160 10.50 8.17 -29.00
C ARG A 160 9.50 9.06 -29.76
N HIS A 161 8.22 8.97 -29.43
CA HIS A 161 7.17 9.75 -30.09
C HIS A 161 7.23 11.25 -29.73
N ALA A 162 7.69 11.61 -28.53
CA ALA A 162 7.96 13.00 -28.18
C ALA A 162 9.08 13.60 -29.05
N MET A 163 10.18 12.85 -29.23
CA MET A 163 11.31 13.27 -30.10
C MET A 163 10.91 13.35 -31.60
N ALA A 164 10.06 12.44 -32.04
CA ALA A 164 9.49 12.44 -33.39
C ALA A 164 8.42 13.53 -33.61
N ARG A 165 8.07 14.32 -32.54
CA ARG A 165 7.01 15.34 -32.56
C ARG A 165 5.60 14.77 -32.88
N ASP A 166 5.41 13.45 -32.73
CA ASP A 166 4.10 12.82 -32.82
C ASP A 166 3.41 12.90 -31.44
N PHE A 167 2.88 14.07 -31.14
CA PHE A 167 2.30 14.36 -29.82
C PHE A 167 1.00 13.59 -29.54
N ARG A 168 0.30 13.10 -30.57
CA ARG A 168 -0.89 12.28 -30.40
C ARG A 168 -0.52 10.90 -29.83
N THR A 169 0.42 10.24 -30.44
CA THR A 169 0.92 8.92 -30.02
C THR A 169 1.73 9.04 -28.74
N HIS A 170 2.57 10.08 -28.59
CA HIS A 170 3.25 10.39 -27.33
C HIS A 170 2.29 10.44 -26.14
N ARG A 171 1.17 11.20 -26.26
CA ARG A 171 0.18 11.31 -25.19
C ARG A 171 -0.40 9.96 -24.80
N ARG A 172 -0.65 9.07 -25.75
CA ARG A 172 -1.19 7.72 -25.48
C ARG A 172 -0.19 6.86 -24.74
N TRP A 173 1.08 6.89 -25.13
CA TRP A 173 2.12 6.15 -24.42
C TRP A 173 2.41 6.73 -23.05
N ALA A 174 2.35 8.05 -22.89
CA ALA A 174 2.47 8.70 -21.59
C ALA A 174 1.34 8.30 -20.63
N LEU A 175 0.09 8.17 -21.13
CA LEU A 175 -1.03 7.68 -20.32
C LEU A 175 -0.86 6.20 -19.93
N ARG A 176 -0.39 5.33 -20.87
CA ARG A 176 -0.04 3.94 -20.54
C ARG A 176 1.05 3.87 -19.48
N LEU A 177 2.11 4.65 -19.64
CA LEU A 177 3.18 4.74 -18.67
C LEU A 177 2.64 5.16 -17.29
N PHE A 178 1.76 6.15 -17.24
CA PHE A 178 1.14 6.60 -15.98
C PHE A 178 0.34 5.48 -15.30
N MET A 179 -0.42 4.68 -16.06
CA MET A 179 -1.19 3.55 -15.50
C MET A 179 -0.26 2.49 -14.92
N VAL A 180 0.76 2.05 -15.66
CA VAL A 180 1.67 0.99 -15.20
C VAL A 180 2.60 1.48 -14.08
N ALA A 181 3.00 2.73 -14.09
CA ALA A 181 3.81 3.32 -13.03
C ALA A 181 3.02 3.51 -11.72
N SER A 182 1.69 3.61 -11.81
CA SER A 182 0.79 3.69 -10.66
C SER A 182 0.34 2.32 -10.14
N ALA A 183 0.85 1.21 -10.67
CA ALA A 183 0.39 -0.15 -10.35
C ALA A 183 0.35 -0.43 -8.84
N SER A 184 1.45 -0.17 -8.13
CA SER A 184 1.54 -0.38 -6.67
C SER A 184 0.52 0.45 -5.88
N TRP A 185 0.12 1.62 -6.38
CA TRP A 185 -0.94 2.43 -5.80
C TRP A 185 -2.32 1.79 -6.04
N PHE A 186 -2.61 1.30 -7.26
CA PHE A 186 -3.82 0.54 -7.55
C PHE A 186 -3.92 -0.76 -6.75
N PHE A 187 -2.78 -1.47 -6.58
CA PHE A 187 -2.72 -2.65 -5.73
C PHE A 187 -3.21 -2.36 -4.32
N ARG A 188 -2.68 -1.31 -3.68
CA ARG A 188 -3.06 -0.94 -2.31
C ARG A 188 -4.55 -0.62 -2.19
N ILE A 189 -5.10 0.13 -3.13
CA ILE A 189 -6.52 0.48 -3.16
C ILE A 189 -7.37 -0.79 -3.24
N ALA A 190 -7.07 -1.70 -4.16
CA ALA A 190 -7.82 -2.94 -4.33
C ALA A 190 -7.64 -3.88 -3.14
N PHE A 191 -6.43 -3.98 -2.59
CA PHE A 191 -6.10 -4.84 -1.46
C PHE A 191 -6.85 -4.43 -0.18
N PHE A 192 -6.81 -3.15 0.17
CA PHE A 192 -7.51 -2.67 1.35
C PHE A 192 -9.03 -2.61 1.17
N LEU A 193 -9.51 -2.42 -0.06
CA LEU A 193 -10.93 -2.57 -0.35
C LEU A 193 -11.39 -4.02 -0.14
N TRP A 194 -10.60 -5.00 -0.58
CA TRP A 194 -10.87 -6.43 -0.35
C TRP A 194 -10.97 -6.75 1.13
N ILE A 195 -9.98 -6.32 1.92
CA ILE A 195 -9.98 -6.50 3.36
C ILE A 195 -11.21 -5.84 4.01
N ALA A 196 -11.59 -4.64 3.57
CA ALA A 196 -12.76 -3.93 4.10
C ALA A 196 -14.08 -4.63 3.77
N ILE A 197 -14.25 -5.15 2.54
CA ILE A 197 -15.46 -5.87 2.13
C ILE A 197 -15.62 -7.17 2.90
N PHE A 198 -14.55 -7.95 3.01
CA PHE A 198 -14.56 -9.26 3.67
C PHE A 198 -14.25 -9.22 5.16
N ARG A 199 -14.01 -8.02 5.72
CA ARG A 199 -13.68 -7.78 7.13
C ARG A 199 -12.46 -8.57 7.62
N GLY A 200 -11.51 -8.83 6.72
CA GLY A 200 -10.27 -9.55 7.03
C GLY A 200 -9.60 -10.13 5.79
N PRO A 201 -8.51 -10.90 5.98
CA PRO A 201 -7.69 -11.49 4.90
C PRO A 201 -8.37 -12.72 4.27
N PHE A 202 -9.57 -12.53 3.69
CA PHE A 202 -10.32 -13.61 3.07
C PHE A 202 -9.61 -14.18 1.84
N GLY A 203 -9.36 -15.50 1.87
CA GLY A 203 -8.78 -16.24 0.74
C GLY A 203 -7.27 -16.07 0.55
N PHE A 204 -6.55 -15.55 1.53
CA PHE A 204 -5.09 -15.50 1.53
C PHE A 204 -4.50 -15.52 2.94
N ASP A 205 -3.25 -15.97 3.04
CA ASP A 205 -2.46 -15.93 4.28
C ASP A 205 -1.88 -14.52 4.48
N PRO A 206 -2.20 -13.83 5.59
CA PRO A 206 -1.71 -12.47 5.84
C PRO A 206 -0.20 -12.39 6.06
N SER A 207 0.46 -13.45 6.50
CA SER A 207 1.90 -13.48 6.77
C SER A 207 2.74 -13.63 5.51
N THR A 208 2.27 -14.42 4.55
CA THR A 208 2.97 -14.72 3.30
C THR A 208 2.35 -14.04 2.08
N LEU A 209 1.14 -13.46 2.21
CA LEU A 209 0.29 -13.00 1.12
C LEU A 209 -0.04 -14.08 0.09
N ALA A 210 0.17 -15.37 0.41
CA ALA A 210 -0.17 -16.47 -0.46
C ALA A 210 -1.69 -16.63 -0.57
N GLY A 211 -2.21 -16.61 -1.80
CA GLY A 211 -3.65 -16.75 -2.05
C GLY A 211 -4.06 -16.26 -3.43
N PRO A 212 -5.27 -16.64 -3.90
CA PRO A 212 -5.71 -16.33 -5.25
C PRO A 212 -5.87 -14.84 -5.51
N PHE A 213 -6.43 -14.07 -4.56
CA PHE A 213 -6.65 -12.64 -4.77
C PHE A 213 -5.34 -11.84 -4.85
N PRO A 214 -4.37 -11.93 -3.91
CA PRO A 214 -3.10 -11.23 -4.06
C PRO A 214 -2.34 -11.67 -5.31
N THR A 215 -2.36 -12.96 -5.66
CA THR A 215 -1.71 -13.47 -6.88
C THR A 215 -2.33 -12.88 -8.14
N PHE A 216 -3.66 -12.82 -8.24
CA PHE A 216 -4.36 -12.14 -9.33
C PHE A 216 -3.97 -10.67 -9.41
N MET A 217 -3.88 -9.99 -8.28
CA MET A 217 -3.58 -8.56 -8.21
C MET A 217 -2.14 -8.24 -8.62
N MET A 218 -1.19 -9.20 -8.58
CA MET A 218 0.17 -8.96 -9.13
C MET A 218 0.14 -8.57 -10.61
N VAL A 219 -0.87 -9.03 -11.36
CA VAL A 219 -1.09 -8.68 -12.77
C VAL A 219 -2.22 -7.66 -12.90
N GLY A 220 -3.30 -7.83 -12.16
CA GLY A 220 -4.49 -6.98 -12.19
C GLY A 220 -4.20 -5.50 -11.93
N GLN A 221 -3.25 -5.21 -11.04
CA GLN A 221 -2.87 -3.85 -10.66
C GLN A 221 -2.41 -2.95 -11.84
N TYR A 222 -1.92 -3.51 -12.92
CA TYR A 222 -1.52 -2.77 -14.12
C TYR A 222 -2.35 -3.12 -15.35
N LEU A 223 -2.83 -4.35 -15.52
CA LEU A 223 -3.63 -4.73 -16.67
C LEU A 223 -5.06 -4.16 -16.63
N ILE A 224 -5.70 -4.13 -15.45
CA ILE A 224 -7.06 -3.58 -15.32
C ILE A 224 -7.09 -2.09 -15.68
N PRO A 225 -6.23 -1.22 -15.10
CA PRO A 225 -6.17 0.19 -15.51
C PRO A 225 -5.83 0.39 -16.99
N LEU A 226 -4.92 -0.43 -17.55
CA LEU A 226 -4.59 -0.38 -18.97
C LEU A 226 -5.79 -0.77 -19.84
N ALA A 227 -6.52 -1.83 -19.49
CA ALA A 227 -7.69 -2.26 -20.24
C ALA A 227 -8.78 -1.17 -20.27
N ILE A 228 -9.04 -0.53 -19.12
CA ILE A 228 -9.97 0.60 -19.03
C ILE A 228 -9.50 1.77 -19.90
N LEU A 229 -8.19 2.06 -19.90
CA LEU A 229 -7.60 3.10 -20.76
C LEU A 229 -7.74 2.77 -22.25
N GLU A 230 -7.55 1.51 -22.66
CA GLU A 230 -7.74 1.11 -24.07
C GLU A 230 -9.22 1.18 -24.49
N ILE A 231 -10.16 0.81 -23.61
CA ILE A 231 -11.60 1.00 -23.86
C ILE A 231 -11.91 2.49 -24.03
N TYR A 232 -11.32 3.36 -23.22
CA TYR A 232 -11.44 4.81 -23.38
C TYR A 232 -10.91 5.28 -24.74
N PHE A 233 -9.73 4.82 -25.19
CA PHE A 233 -9.17 5.18 -26.48
C PHE A 233 -10.06 4.69 -27.63
N MET A 234 -10.58 3.47 -27.56
CA MET A 234 -11.50 2.94 -28.57
C MET A 234 -12.82 3.73 -28.64
N ALA A 235 -13.36 4.14 -27.48
CA ALA A 235 -14.55 4.98 -27.42
C ALA A 235 -14.29 6.39 -27.99
N GLN A 236 -13.09 6.93 -27.80
CA GLN A 236 -12.70 8.25 -28.31
C GLN A 236 -12.48 8.24 -29.84
N ASP A 237 -11.82 7.20 -30.38
CA ASP A 237 -11.43 7.18 -31.80
C ASP A 237 -12.54 6.74 -32.74
N ARG A 238 -13.30 5.72 -32.37
CA ARG A 238 -14.27 5.03 -33.24
C ARG A 238 -15.58 4.74 -32.49
N GLY A 239 -15.85 5.47 -31.43
CA GLY A 239 -16.98 5.16 -30.57
C GLY A 239 -18.30 5.61 -31.15
N THR A 240 -19.24 4.66 -31.31
CA THR A 240 -20.67 4.98 -31.41
C THR A 240 -21.15 5.60 -30.08
N THR A 241 -22.31 6.27 -30.09
CA THR A 241 -22.92 6.82 -28.87
C THR A 241 -22.96 5.78 -27.74
N LEU A 242 -23.36 4.54 -28.03
CA LEU A 242 -23.44 3.45 -27.07
C LEU A 242 -22.06 3.11 -26.47
N ARG A 243 -21.01 3.03 -27.28
CA ARG A 243 -19.65 2.76 -26.82
C ARG A 243 -19.10 3.88 -25.92
N ARG A 244 -19.41 5.14 -26.24
CA ARG A 244 -19.02 6.30 -25.41
C ARG A 244 -19.73 6.30 -24.06
N VAL A 245 -21.03 6.02 -24.05
CA VAL A 245 -21.81 5.88 -22.81
C VAL A 245 -21.32 4.70 -21.98
N GLY A 246 -21.08 3.53 -22.59
CA GLY A 246 -20.54 2.36 -21.91
C GLY A 246 -19.16 2.60 -21.31
N ALA A 247 -18.26 3.26 -22.04
CA ALA A 247 -16.94 3.66 -21.51
C ALA A 247 -17.06 4.68 -20.36
N ALA A 248 -17.98 5.65 -20.47
CA ALA A 248 -18.24 6.62 -19.41
C ALA A 248 -18.75 5.94 -18.14
N ALA A 249 -19.71 5.00 -18.28
CA ALA A 249 -20.24 4.23 -17.16
C ALA A 249 -19.15 3.36 -16.49
N LEU A 250 -18.33 2.66 -17.29
CA LEU A 250 -17.21 1.85 -16.80
C LEU A 250 -16.21 2.70 -16.00
N ILE A 251 -15.78 3.84 -16.54
CA ILE A 251 -14.84 4.75 -15.87
C ILE A 251 -15.47 5.31 -14.58
N PHE A 252 -16.74 5.69 -14.62
CA PHE A 252 -17.44 6.22 -13.45
C PHE A 252 -17.56 5.18 -12.33
N VAL A 253 -18.02 3.97 -12.65
CA VAL A 253 -18.14 2.86 -11.67
C VAL A 253 -16.76 2.48 -11.12
N SER A 254 -15.74 2.35 -11.98
CA SER A 254 -14.37 2.08 -11.55
C SER A 254 -13.85 3.17 -10.60
N THR A 255 -14.23 4.43 -10.84
CA THR A 255 -13.85 5.55 -9.96
C THR A 255 -14.54 5.46 -8.61
N LEU A 256 -15.81 5.08 -8.55
CA LEU A 256 -16.52 4.87 -7.27
C LEU A 256 -15.88 3.73 -6.45
N ILE A 257 -15.54 2.62 -7.12
CA ILE A 257 -14.80 1.51 -6.50
C ILE A 257 -13.44 2.02 -5.96
N MET A 258 -12.74 2.83 -6.75
CA MET A 258 -11.48 3.43 -6.35
C MET A 258 -11.63 4.36 -5.14
N VAL A 259 -12.71 5.17 -5.05
CA VAL A 259 -13.00 6.01 -3.88
C VAL A 259 -13.19 5.16 -2.63
N GLY A 260 -13.95 4.06 -2.72
CA GLY A 260 -14.13 3.12 -1.60
C GLY A 260 -12.80 2.54 -1.12
N GLY A 261 -11.98 2.05 -2.05
CA GLY A 261 -10.67 1.50 -1.71
C GLY A 261 -9.67 2.54 -1.20
N LEU A 262 -9.70 3.76 -1.76
CA LEU A 262 -8.90 4.89 -1.29
C LEU A 262 -9.26 5.28 0.15
N SER A 263 -10.55 5.30 0.48
CA SER A 263 -11.02 5.54 1.85
C SER A 263 -10.53 4.43 2.78
N ALA A 264 -10.64 3.17 2.37
CA ALA A 264 -10.22 2.03 3.17
C ALA A 264 -8.71 2.07 3.46
N VAL A 265 -7.85 2.24 2.44
CA VAL A 265 -6.40 2.27 2.63
C VAL A 265 -5.95 3.51 3.41
N THR A 266 -6.60 4.66 3.19
CA THR A 266 -6.27 5.89 3.93
C THR A 266 -6.50 5.71 5.42
N MET A 267 -7.64 5.14 5.82
CA MET A 267 -7.99 4.96 7.22
C MET A 267 -7.21 3.81 7.88
N ALA A 268 -7.01 2.71 7.17
CA ALA A 268 -6.39 1.51 7.74
C ALA A 268 -4.85 1.53 7.73
N ASN A 269 -4.22 2.29 6.80
CA ASN A 269 -2.78 2.28 6.64
C ASN A 269 -2.16 3.70 6.65
N TRP A 270 -2.59 4.61 5.76
CA TRP A 270 -1.87 5.87 5.60
C TRP A 270 -2.04 6.84 6.76
N VAL A 271 -3.21 6.93 7.39
CA VAL A 271 -3.40 7.76 8.58
C VAL A 271 -2.59 7.25 9.77
N PRO A 272 -2.56 5.94 10.08
CA PRO A 272 -1.63 5.37 11.06
C PRO A 272 -0.16 5.67 10.75
N ASP A 273 0.28 5.47 9.48
CA ASP A 273 1.66 5.76 9.07
C ASP A 273 2.02 7.25 9.29
N VAL A 274 1.14 8.18 8.89
CA VAL A 274 1.36 9.61 9.10
C VAL A 274 1.48 9.92 10.60
N LYS A 275 0.58 9.38 11.44
CA LYS A 275 0.66 9.56 12.90
C LYS A 275 1.98 9.03 13.45
N ALA A 276 2.39 7.82 13.05
CA ALA A 276 3.65 7.23 13.46
C ALA A 276 4.87 8.05 12.98
N GLY A 277 4.77 8.64 11.79
CA GLY A 277 5.79 9.54 11.25
C GLY A 277 5.98 10.81 12.08
N PHE A 278 4.93 11.37 12.66
CA PHE A 278 5.00 12.56 13.53
C PHE A 278 5.20 12.21 15.01
N ASP A 279 5.04 10.95 15.41
CA ASP A 279 5.27 10.54 16.80
C ASP A 279 6.75 10.56 17.13
N SER A 280 7.15 11.50 17.99
CA SER A 280 8.53 11.69 18.45
C SER A 280 8.89 10.87 19.70
N ARG A 281 7.94 10.13 20.27
CA ARG A 281 8.18 9.26 21.40
C ARG A 281 9.12 8.12 21.01
N LYS A 282 10.02 7.74 21.92
CA LYS A 282 10.92 6.61 21.73
C LYS A 282 10.12 5.30 21.70
N SER A 283 10.54 4.34 20.91
CA SER A 283 9.92 3.01 20.92
C SER A 283 10.27 2.30 22.22
N ILE A 284 9.24 1.87 22.96
CA ILE A 284 9.45 1.00 24.13
C ILE A 284 9.95 -0.38 23.71
N GLY A 285 9.45 -0.88 22.57
CA GLY A 285 9.89 -2.16 22.02
C GLY A 285 11.38 -2.22 21.74
N GLU A 286 11.97 -1.12 21.23
CA GLU A 286 13.43 -1.04 21.00
C GLU A 286 14.24 -0.95 22.29
N ALA A 287 13.81 -0.12 23.22
CA ALA A 287 14.47 -0.03 24.52
C ALA A 287 14.54 -1.43 25.16
N LEU A 288 13.42 -2.14 25.17
CA LEU A 288 13.36 -3.50 25.71
C LEU A 288 14.16 -4.51 24.89
N ALA A 289 14.22 -4.39 23.56
CA ALA A 289 15.04 -5.29 22.73
C ALA A 289 16.52 -5.22 23.09
N VAL A 290 17.04 -4.01 23.38
CA VAL A 290 18.41 -3.81 23.85
C VAL A 290 18.58 -4.49 25.22
N THR A 291 17.69 -4.27 26.15
CA THR A 291 17.77 -4.86 27.50
C THR A 291 17.63 -6.37 27.47
N ILE A 292 16.73 -6.93 26.62
CA ILE A 292 16.61 -8.39 26.44
C ILE A 292 17.93 -8.99 25.97
N SER A 293 18.61 -8.32 25.05
CA SER A 293 19.87 -8.84 24.49
C SER A 293 21.05 -8.78 25.47
N SER A 294 21.07 -7.78 26.36
CA SER A 294 22.17 -7.57 27.32
C SER A 294 21.92 -8.16 28.69
N ASN A 295 20.70 -8.08 29.20
CA ASN A 295 20.35 -8.36 30.61
C ASN A 295 19.23 -9.39 30.75
N GLY A 296 18.65 -9.86 29.65
CA GLY A 296 17.58 -10.85 29.64
C GLY A 296 16.17 -10.27 29.82
N ILE A 297 15.19 -11.15 29.63
CA ILE A 297 13.77 -10.77 29.58
C ILE A 297 13.21 -10.29 30.92
N ASP A 298 13.67 -10.85 32.03
CA ASP A 298 13.17 -10.45 33.37
C ASP A 298 13.55 -9.00 33.67
N GLN A 299 14.76 -8.59 33.35
CA GLN A 299 15.21 -7.21 33.53
C GLN A 299 14.45 -6.26 32.58
N ALA A 300 14.17 -6.67 31.36
CA ALA A 300 13.35 -5.89 30.42
C ALA A 300 11.91 -5.69 30.94
N ALA A 301 11.33 -6.70 31.59
CA ALA A 301 10.00 -6.57 32.22
C ALA A 301 10.00 -5.53 33.35
N VAL A 302 11.03 -5.54 34.18
CA VAL A 302 11.22 -4.52 35.26
C VAL A 302 11.38 -3.13 34.64
N GLU A 303 12.19 -3.00 33.61
CA GLU A 303 12.41 -1.74 32.89
C GLU A 303 11.11 -1.21 32.28
N TYR A 304 10.31 -2.08 31.63
CA TYR A 304 9.00 -1.72 31.08
C TYR A 304 8.11 -1.02 32.12
N HIS A 305 7.94 -1.63 33.27
CA HIS A 305 7.11 -1.06 34.33
C HIS A 305 7.70 0.24 34.90
N SER A 306 9.01 0.31 35.05
CA SER A 306 9.71 1.51 35.52
C SER A 306 9.55 2.68 34.54
N LEU A 307 9.79 2.46 33.24
CA LEU A 307 9.66 3.49 32.21
C LEU A 307 8.19 3.94 32.06
N ARG A 308 7.25 3.02 32.17
CA ARG A 308 5.82 3.35 32.12
C ARG A 308 5.39 4.22 33.30
N ALA A 309 5.92 3.97 34.50
CA ALA A 309 5.60 4.74 35.67
C ALA A 309 6.28 6.13 35.70
N ALA A 310 7.56 6.21 35.32
CA ALA A 310 8.36 7.43 35.44
C ALA A 310 8.39 8.31 34.19
N ASN A 311 8.30 7.72 32.99
CA ASN A 311 8.58 8.39 31.71
C ASN A 311 7.54 8.11 30.61
N ALA A 312 6.27 7.89 30.95
CA ALA A 312 5.21 7.53 30.01
C ALA A 312 5.05 8.52 28.84
N ALA A 313 5.36 9.79 29.04
CA ALA A 313 5.28 10.82 27.98
C ALA A 313 6.39 10.72 26.94
N ASN A 314 7.55 10.13 27.28
CA ASN A 314 8.73 10.08 26.40
C ASN A 314 8.80 8.80 25.56
N TYR A 315 8.02 7.78 25.93
CA TYR A 315 8.00 6.51 25.23
C TYR A 315 6.63 6.20 24.65
N ASN A 316 6.64 5.55 23.49
CA ASN A 316 5.44 4.99 22.90
C ASN A 316 5.16 3.63 23.55
N PHE A 317 4.06 3.55 24.31
CA PHE A 317 3.60 2.31 24.96
C PHE A 317 2.41 1.67 24.21
N ASP A 318 2.10 2.09 23.00
CA ASP A 318 0.99 1.53 22.23
C ASP A 318 1.13 0.00 22.09
N GLU A 319 0.02 -0.70 22.02
CA GLU A 319 -0.04 -2.17 21.94
C GLU A 319 0.90 -2.76 20.89
N ASP A 320 1.00 -2.08 19.74
CA ASP A 320 1.81 -2.52 18.60
C ASP A 320 3.32 -2.57 18.88
N GLU A 321 3.82 -1.84 19.87
CA GLU A 321 5.23 -1.81 20.24
C GLU A 321 5.68 -3.17 20.81
N LEU A 322 4.95 -3.68 21.83
CA LEU A 322 5.23 -5.00 22.39
C LEU A 322 4.86 -6.13 21.43
N ASN A 323 3.79 -5.94 20.66
CA ASN A 323 3.38 -6.92 19.65
C ASN A 323 4.49 -7.12 18.60
N SER A 324 5.04 -6.04 18.06
CA SER A 324 6.13 -6.07 17.09
C SER A 324 7.40 -6.70 17.68
N LEU A 325 7.76 -6.37 18.92
CA LEU A 325 8.89 -6.97 19.61
C LEU A 325 8.72 -8.48 19.81
N GLY A 326 7.54 -8.92 20.21
CA GLY A 326 7.23 -10.35 20.37
C GLY A 326 7.42 -11.14 19.08
N TYR A 327 6.89 -10.67 17.96
CA TYR A 327 7.10 -11.32 16.66
C TYR A 327 8.56 -11.26 16.19
N GLN A 328 9.29 -10.18 16.47
CA GLN A 328 10.73 -10.12 16.19
C GLN A 328 11.49 -11.22 16.95
N LEU A 329 11.16 -11.47 18.21
CA LEU A 329 11.77 -12.53 19.01
C LEU A 329 11.40 -13.92 18.49
N ILE A 330 10.16 -14.15 18.03
CA ILE A 330 9.76 -15.40 17.35
C ILE A 330 10.63 -15.65 16.12
N HIS A 331 10.82 -14.65 15.26
CA HIS A 331 11.70 -14.77 14.08
C HIS A 331 13.16 -15.08 14.46
N GLN A 332 13.62 -14.60 15.60
CA GLN A 332 14.93 -14.92 16.16
C GLN A 332 15.00 -16.27 16.88
N LYS A 333 13.92 -17.04 16.90
CA LYS A 333 13.78 -18.32 17.62
C LYS A 333 13.88 -18.19 19.15
N LYS A 334 13.65 -17.00 19.69
CA LYS A 334 13.62 -16.70 21.12
C LYS A 334 12.15 -16.77 21.62
N ILE A 335 11.58 -18.00 21.60
CA ILE A 335 10.14 -18.18 21.82
C ILE A 335 9.74 -17.89 23.27
N ALA A 336 10.58 -18.23 24.24
CA ALA A 336 10.29 -17.99 25.67
C ALA A 336 10.22 -16.48 25.96
N GLU A 337 11.17 -15.71 25.43
CA GLU A 337 11.19 -14.25 25.55
C GLU A 337 10.00 -13.61 24.84
N ALA A 338 9.64 -14.12 23.66
CA ALA A 338 8.46 -13.65 22.92
C ALA A 338 7.17 -13.82 23.71
N ILE A 339 6.97 -14.99 24.31
CA ILE A 339 5.80 -15.26 25.18
C ILE A 339 5.76 -14.26 26.34
N ARG A 340 6.89 -13.98 26.96
CA ARG A 340 6.94 -13.03 28.09
C ARG A 340 6.60 -11.61 27.64
N VAL A 341 7.07 -11.18 26.47
CA VAL A 341 6.70 -9.88 25.87
C VAL A 341 5.20 -9.83 25.55
N PHE A 342 4.63 -10.89 24.98
CA PHE A 342 3.19 -10.95 24.73
C PHE A 342 2.37 -10.97 26.02
N GLN A 343 2.88 -11.57 27.09
CA GLN A 343 2.24 -11.48 28.42
C GLN A 343 2.21 -10.05 28.93
N LEU A 344 3.33 -9.29 28.85
CA LEU A 344 3.37 -7.86 29.17
C LEU A 344 2.36 -7.06 28.34
N ASN A 345 2.19 -7.45 27.07
CA ASN A 345 1.20 -6.82 26.20
C ASN A 345 -0.24 -7.07 26.69
N VAL A 346 -0.57 -8.31 27.03
CA VAL A 346 -1.88 -8.68 27.58
C VAL A 346 -2.12 -8.00 28.95
N GLU A 347 -1.11 -7.93 29.81
CA GLU A 347 -1.19 -7.21 31.10
C GLU A 347 -1.54 -5.73 30.89
N SER A 348 -0.99 -5.11 29.84
CA SER A 348 -1.20 -3.70 29.51
C SER A 348 -2.51 -3.45 28.77
N TYR A 349 -2.95 -4.40 27.95
CA TYR A 349 -4.10 -4.33 27.06
C TYR A 349 -5.05 -5.54 27.24
N PRO A 350 -5.59 -5.78 28.45
CA PRO A 350 -6.36 -6.99 28.74
C PRO A 350 -7.69 -7.11 27.98
N ARG A 351 -8.14 -6.01 27.35
CA ARG A 351 -9.35 -5.97 26.51
C ARG A 351 -9.04 -6.06 25.02
N SER A 352 -7.79 -6.15 24.63
CA SER A 352 -7.41 -6.31 23.23
C SER A 352 -7.49 -7.77 22.80
N SER A 353 -8.37 -8.06 21.84
CA SER A 353 -8.42 -9.37 21.18
C SER A 353 -7.09 -9.72 20.48
N ASN A 354 -6.41 -8.70 19.91
CA ASN A 354 -5.16 -8.89 19.21
C ASN A 354 -4.00 -9.27 20.15
N ALA A 355 -3.93 -8.68 21.35
CA ALA A 355 -2.90 -9.03 22.32
C ALA A 355 -3.03 -10.50 22.77
N TRP A 356 -4.27 -10.98 22.99
CA TRP A 356 -4.54 -12.38 23.33
C TRP A 356 -4.28 -13.33 22.17
N ASP A 357 -4.58 -12.92 20.92
CA ASP A 357 -4.30 -13.67 19.71
C ASP A 357 -2.79 -13.89 19.53
N SER A 358 -1.98 -12.83 19.66
CA SER A 358 -0.52 -12.88 19.57
C SER A 358 0.11 -13.74 20.67
N LEU A 359 -0.43 -13.69 21.90
CA LEU A 359 0.01 -14.56 22.99
C LEU A 359 -0.31 -16.03 22.69
N ALA A 360 -1.46 -16.30 22.07
CA ALA A 360 -1.84 -17.65 21.65
C ALA A 360 -0.89 -18.18 20.57
N GLU A 361 -0.50 -17.36 19.58
CA GLU A 361 0.50 -17.72 18.57
C GLU A 361 1.87 -18.03 19.20
N GLY A 362 2.33 -17.23 20.15
CA GLY A 362 3.56 -17.48 20.88
C GLY A 362 3.53 -18.85 21.60
N TYR A 363 2.44 -19.21 22.24
CA TYR A 363 2.29 -20.53 22.85
C TYR A 363 2.18 -21.66 21.81
N MET A 364 1.57 -21.40 20.66
CA MET A 364 1.51 -22.37 19.57
C MET A 364 2.93 -22.67 19.03
N ASP A 365 3.75 -21.64 18.82
CA ASP A 365 5.13 -21.80 18.39
C ASP A 365 6.02 -22.49 19.43
N ALA A 366 5.68 -22.39 20.72
CA ALA A 366 6.29 -23.15 21.79
C ALA A 366 5.80 -24.61 21.90
N GLY A 367 4.82 -25.02 21.07
CA GLY A 367 4.18 -26.34 21.15
C GLY A 367 3.21 -26.50 22.35
N ASN A 368 2.91 -25.44 23.09
CA ASN A 368 1.99 -25.47 24.22
C ASN A 368 0.54 -25.30 23.76
N LYS A 369 -0.02 -26.40 23.25
CA LYS A 369 -1.38 -26.46 22.67
C LYS A 369 -2.46 -26.00 23.67
N THR A 370 -2.32 -26.37 24.95
CA THR A 370 -3.32 -26.04 26.00
C THR A 370 -3.41 -24.53 26.20
N GLN A 371 -2.28 -23.86 26.35
CA GLN A 371 -2.25 -22.41 26.53
C GLN A 371 -2.66 -21.68 25.25
N ALA A 372 -2.25 -22.13 24.08
CA ALA A 372 -2.67 -21.57 22.79
C ALA A 372 -4.19 -21.58 22.65
N ILE A 373 -4.85 -22.71 22.93
CA ILE A 373 -6.31 -22.85 22.86
C ILE A 373 -7.01 -21.89 23.85
N ALA A 374 -6.50 -21.79 25.09
CA ALA A 374 -7.08 -20.91 26.10
C ALA A 374 -7.05 -19.44 25.68
N ASN A 375 -5.91 -18.98 25.13
CA ASN A 375 -5.71 -17.60 24.71
C ASN A 375 -6.49 -17.27 23.43
N TYR A 376 -6.57 -18.18 22.42
CA TYR A 376 -7.44 -17.99 21.25
C TYR A 376 -8.93 -17.89 21.67
N LYS A 377 -9.40 -18.71 22.60
CA LYS A 377 -10.78 -18.59 23.13
C LYS A 377 -11.01 -17.23 23.76
N LYS A 378 -10.01 -16.70 24.50
CA LYS A 378 -10.11 -15.37 25.11
C LYS A 378 -10.14 -14.26 24.04
N ALA A 379 -9.32 -14.36 23.02
CA ALA A 379 -9.34 -13.44 21.87
C ALA A 379 -10.71 -13.41 21.20
N ILE A 380 -11.31 -14.58 20.93
CA ILE A 380 -12.64 -14.71 20.32
C ILE A 380 -13.73 -14.17 21.25
N GLN A 381 -13.63 -14.42 22.57
CA GLN A 381 -14.58 -13.85 23.55
C GLN A 381 -14.60 -12.31 23.50
N LEU A 382 -13.44 -11.67 23.31
CA LEU A 382 -13.30 -10.22 23.22
C LEU A 382 -13.74 -9.67 21.86
N LYS A 383 -13.53 -10.44 20.79
CA LYS A 383 -13.91 -10.09 19.43
C LYS A 383 -14.43 -11.34 18.69
N PRO A 384 -15.76 -11.58 18.71
CA PRO A 384 -16.37 -12.79 18.15
C PRO A 384 -16.15 -12.97 16.63
N ASP A 385 -15.82 -11.92 15.91
CA ASP A 385 -15.50 -11.93 14.48
C ASP A 385 -13.97 -11.90 14.19
N ASN A 386 -13.15 -12.29 15.18
CA ASN A 386 -11.71 -12.51 14.95
C ASN A 386 -11.49 -13.81 14.15
N HIS A 387 -11.53 -13.67 12.82
CA HIS A 387 -11.42 -14.81 11.91
C HIS A 387 -10.09 -15.55 12.03
N ASN A 388 -8.99 -14.85 12.37
CA ASN A 388 -7.67 -15.47 12.59
C ASN A 388 -7.72 -16.42 13.79
N SER A 389 -8.11 -15.91 14.95
CA SER A 389 -8.23 -16.72 16.17
C SER A 389 -9.17 -17.93 15.97
N ILE A 390 -10.29 -17.75 15.25
CA ILE A 390 -11.25 -18.82 14.95
C ILE A 390 -10.59 -19.91 14.09
N ALA A 391 -9.91 -19.52 13.01
CA ALA A 391 -9.26 -20.45 12.11
C ALA A 391 -8.16 -21.26 12.81
N MET A 392 -7.31 -20.56 13.62
CA MET A 392 -6.22 -21.20 14.34
C MET A 392 -6.72 -22.10 15.47
N LEU A 393 -7.76 -21.71 16.19
CA LEU A 393 -8.40 -22.55 17.20
C LEU A 393 -8.96 -23.84 16.57
N ASN A 394 -9.68 -23.75 15.46
CA ASN A 394 -10.23 -24.90 14.76
C ASN A 394 -9.11 -25.85 14.28
N LYS A 395 -8.02 -25.30 13.74
CA LYS A 395 -6.85 -26.08 13.34
C LYS A 395 -6.24 -26.84 14.52
N LEU A 396 -6.10 -26.18 15.69
CA LEU A 396 -5.55 -26.83 16.89
C LEU A 396 -6.45 -27.90 17.49
N ILE A 397 -7.78 -27.75 17.38
CA ILE A 397 -8.74 -28.75 17.91
C ILE A 397 -8.84 -29.98 16.99
N SER A 398 -8.63 -29.78 15.66
CA SER A 398 -8.72 -30.86 14.68
C SER A 398 -7.45 -31.76 14.59
N GLN A 399 -6.36 -31.34 15.21
CA GLN A 399 -5.12 -32.09 15.41
C GLN A 399 -5.08 -32.82 16.75
#